data_7f421b0ad60bc673c0be6a1b0d1a343f
#
_entry.id   7f421b0ad60bc673c0be6a1b0d1a343f
#
_cell.length_a   1.000
_cell.length_b   1.000
_cell.length_c   1.000
_cell.angle_alpha   90.00
_cell.angle_beta   90.00
_cell.angle_gamma   90.00
#
_symmetry.space_group_name_H-M   'P 1'
#
loop_
_entity.id
_entity.type
_entity.pdbx_description
1 polymer ?
#
loop_
_entity_poly.entity_id
_entity_poly.type
_entity_poly.pdbx_seq_one_letter_code
_entity_poly.pdbx_strand_id
1 'polypeptide(L)' 'MTKDQLALKISLAMHKPPNARMDTFNAYLNTYKCLCNYFQELSMDDIAGIASRYGIKV' A
#
# COMPACT_ATOMS: atom_id res chain seq x y z
N MET A 1 3.84 -3.03 13.01
CA MET A 1 3.60 -3.28 11.57
C MET A 1 4.82 -2.84 10.78
N THR A 2 5.28 -3.63 9.83
CA THR A 2 6.45 -3.29 9.01
C THR A 2 6.09 -2.37 7.87
N LYS A 3 7.12 -1.75 7.25
CA LYS A 3 6.92 -0.91 6.07
C LYS A 3 6.26 -1.69 4.93
N ASP A 4 6.68 -2.95 4.74
CA ASP A 4 6.12 -3.81 3.69
C ASP A 4 4.66 -4.13 3.93
N GLN A 5 4.28 -4.40 5.19
CA GLN A 5 2.89 -4.64 5.55
C GLN A 5 2.02 -3.41 5.30
N LEU A 6 2.54 -2.22 5.60
CA LEU A 6 1.82 -0.98 5.34
C LEU A 6 1.69 -0.72 3.85
N ALA A 7 2.75 -0.98 3.07
CA ALA A 7 2.70 -0.87 1.62
C ALA A 7 1.63 -1.78 1.04
N LEU A 8 1.53 -3.01 1.53
CA LEU A 8 0.51 -3.96 1.09
C LEU A 8 -0.90 -3.47 1.39
N LYS A 9 -1.13 -3.01 2.62
CA LYS A 9 -2.45 -2.51 3.03
C LYS A 9 -2.87 -1.28 2.23
N ILE A 10 -1.95 -0.35 2.00
CA ILE A 10 -2.23 0.85 1.21
C ILE A 10 -2.54 0.46 -0.24
N SER A 11 -1.77 -0.46 -0.82
CA SER A 11 -2.01 -0.92 -2.19
C SER A 11 -3.39 -1.54 -2.33
N LEU A 12 -3.81 -2.36 -1.37
CA LEU A 12 -5.14 -2.96 -1.37
C LEU A 12 -6.23 -1.91 -1.23
N ALA A 13 -5.99 -0.87 -0.43
CA ALA A 13 -6.96 0.22 -0.27
C ALA A 13 -7.10 1.04 -1.54
N MET A 14 -6.00 1.24 -2.28
CA MET A 14 -6.01 2.00 -3.54
C MET A 14 -6.67 1.23 -4.68
N HIS A 15 -6.53 -0.08 -4.68
CA HIS A 15 -7.00 -0.96 -5.77
C HIS A 15 -8.00 -1.99 -5.24
N LYS A 16 -9.06 -1.52 -4.57
CA LYS A 16 -10.11 -2.41 -4.09
C LYS A 16 -10.83 -3.04 -5.29
N PRO A 17 -10.59 -4.31 -5.59
CA PRO A 17 -11.28 -4.94 -6.70
C PRO A 17 -12.69 -5.32 -6.28
N PRO A 18 -13.73 -4.87 -7.00
CA PRO A 18 -15.05 -5.41 -6.80
C PRO A 18 -15.12 -6.89 -7.21
N ASN A 19 -14.22 -7.29 -8.14
CA ASN A 19 -14.04 -8.67 -8.57
C ASN A 19 -12.55 -8.96 -8.69
N ALA A 20 -12.16 -10.19 -8.42
CA ALA A 20 -10.76 -10.62 -8.52
C ALA A 20 -10.37 -10.79 -9.99
N ARG A 21 -10.09 -9.70 -10.68
CA ARG A 21 -9.60 -9.72 -12.05
C ARG A 21 -8.08 -9.66 -12.07
N MET A 22 -7.47 -10.33 -13.04
CA MET A 22 -6.03 -10.36 -13.20
C MET A 22 -5.46 -8.96 -13.40
N ASP A 23 -6.15 -8.09 -14.16
CA ASP A 23 -5.70 -6.72 -14.39
C ASP A 23 -5.61 -5.93 -13.10
N THR A 24 -6.63 -6.06 -12.23
CA THR A 24 -6.64 -5.41 -10.93
C THR A 24 -5.53 -5.94 -10.04
N PHE A 25 -5.30 -7.25 -10.09
CA PHE A 25 -4.26 -7.90 -9.32
C PHE A 25 -2.87 -7.40 -9.76
N ASN A 26 -2.64 -7.30 -11.06
CA ASN A 26 -1.37 -6.78 -11.59
C ASN A 26 -1.15 -5.31 -11.20
N ALA A 27 -2.20 -4.50 -11.28
CA ALA A 27 -2.13 -3.09 -10.87
C ALA A 27 -1.77 -2.98 -9.39
N TYR A 28 -2.41 -3.77 -8.56
CA TYR A 28 -2.15 -3.79 -7.14
C TYR A 28 -0.70 -4.22 -6.83
N LEU A 29 -0.18 -5.25 -7.52
CA LEU A 29 1.19 -5.70 -7.34
C LEU A 29 2.21 -4.64 -7.75
N ASN A 30 1.97 -3.94 -8.86
CA ASN A 30 2.84 -2.87 -9.31
C ASN A 30 2.86 -1.72 -8.29
N THR A 31 1.71 -1.33 -7.79
CA THR A 31 1.61 -0.30 -6.75
C THR A 31 2.33 -0.73 -5.48
N TYR A 32 2.16 -1.98 -5.07
CA TYR A 32 2.84 -2.52 -3.90
C TYR A 32 4.37 -2.44 -4.03
N LYS A 33 4.90 -2.84 -5.19
CA LYS A 33 6.34 -2.79 -5.44
C LYS A 33 6.86 -1.35 -5.39
N CYS A 34 6.14 -0.42 -6.01
CA CYS A 34 6.51 0.99 -5.99
C CYS A 34 6.51 1.56 -4.57
N LEU A 35 5.47 1.23 -3.79
CA LEU A 35 5.38 1.70 -2.41
C LEU A 35 6.47 1.10 -1.53
N CYS A 36 6.82 -0.17 -1.73
CA CYS A 36 7.91 -0.79 -0.97
C CYS A 36 9.21 -0.03 -1.20
N ASN A 37 9.53 0.31 -2.44
CA ASN A 37 10.73 1.07 -2.77
C ASN A 37 10.69 2.47 -2.19
N TYR A 38 9.56 3.15 -2.32
CA TYR A 38 9.39 4.51 -1.81
C TYR A 38 9.49 4.55 -0.28
N PHE A 39 8.87 3.59 0.39
CA PHE A 39 8.79 3.56 1.85
C PHE A 39 10.14 3.26 2.51
N GLN A 40 11.09 2.68 1.78
CA GLN A 40 12.43 2.46 2.31
C GLN A 40 13.13 3.78 2.66
N GLU A 41 12.79 4.85 1.96
CA GLU A 41 13.38 6.17 2.17
C GLU A 41 12.61 7.00 3.22
N LEU A 42 11.46 6.53 3.65
CA LEU A 42 10.59 7.25 4.58
C LEU A 42 10.70 6.68 5.99
N SER A 43 10.47 7.55 6.99
CA SER A 43 10.32 7.11 8.37
C SER A 43 8.96 6.43 8.57
N MET A 44 8.84 5.65 9.65
CA MET A 44 7.55 5.04 9.99
C MET A 44 6.47 6.09 10.25
N ASP A 45 6.85 7.23 10.82
CA ASP A 45 5.90 8.33 11.07
C ASP A 45 5.34 8.88 9.77
N ASP A 46 6.18 9.05 8.76
CA ASP A 46 5.74 9.52 7.44
C ASP A 46 4.81 8.51 6.79
N ILE A 47 5.14 7.23 6.86
CA ILE A 47 4.32 6.16 6.31
C ILE A 47 2.99 6.07 7.05
N ALA A 48 2.99 6.22 8.36
CA ALA A 48 1.76 6.24 9.17
C ALA A 48 0.84 7.38 8.73
N GLY A 49 1.40 8.55 8.44
CA GLY A 49 0.63 9.67 7.91
C GLY A 49 -0.04 9.35 6.58
N ILE A 50 0.68 8.70 5.68
CA ILE A 50 0.14 8.26 4.40
C ILE A 50 -0.97 7.22 4.61
N ALA A 51 -0.71 6.22 5.46
CA ALA A 51 -1.67 5.16 5.75
C ALA A 51 -2.97 5.72 6.32
N SER A 52 -2.86 6.72 7.17
CA SER A 52 -4.00 7.40 7.80
C SER A 52 -4.96 7.97 6.76
N ARG A 53 -4.44 8.48 5.64
CA ARG A 53 -5.25 9.03 4.54
C ARG A 53 -6.13 7.97 3.90
N TYR A 54 -5.77 6.71 4.00
CA TYR A 54 -6.52 5.59 3.45
C TYR A 54 -7.31 4.85 4.54
N GLY A 55 -7.43 5.45 5.73
CA GLY A 55 -8.19 4.86 6.82
C GLY A 55 -7.50 3.69 7.50
N ILE A 56 -6.19 3.54 7.32
CA ILE A 56 -5.42 2.44 7.89
C ILE A 56 -4.81 2.91 9.20
N LYS A 57 -5.10 2.19 10.27
CA LYS A 57 -4.50 2.46 11.58
C LYS A 57 -3.18 1.71 11.71
N VAL A 58 -2.19 2.41 12.18
CA VAL A 58 -0.86 1.87 12.40
C VAL A 58 -0.64 1.60 13.89
#